data_519e6e24d71a5c6a86e14a50cd448fe3
#
_entry.id   519e6e24d71a5c6a86e14a50cd448fe3
#
_cell.length_a   1.000
_cell.length_b   1.000
_cell.length_c   1.000
_cell.angle_alpha   90.00
_cell.angle_beta   90.00
_cell.angle_gamma   90.00
#
_symmetry.space_group_name_H-M   'P 1'
#
loop_
_entity.id
_entity.type
_entity.pdbx_description
1 polymer ?
#
loop_
_entity_poly.entity_id
_entity_poly.type
_entity_poly.pdbx_seq_one_letter_code
_entity_poly.pdbx_strand_id
1 'polypeptide(L)'
;PGNSRYAGADIYREILDSLTECDAVVSISAGNSGSWAEKTDSGALYADGVSMATAGSPGTYTNALTVASVDNSGFTGHYLTFGDRAVSYSDTASQSYANEPMTSISGEFPYVFLDGYGTAKDFAALGDALQGKIAICSRGSIAFAEKANAAVEAGAIATIIYNNTTGIINMDLTGYRY
;
A
#
# COMPACT_ATOMS: atom_id res chain seq x y z
N PRO A 1 19.44 7.64 -7.67
CA PRO A 1 20.67 8.23 -7.22
C PRO A 1 20.67 9.72 -7.55
N GLY A 2 20.90 10.50 -6.48
CA GLY A 2 20.95 11.94 -6.61
C GLY A 2 22.01 12.32 -7.62
N ASN A 3 21.58 13.04 -8.64
CA ASN A 3 22.52 13.51 -9.63
C ASN A 3 23.09 14.85 -9.16
N SER A 4 24.27 14.79 -8.53
CA SER A 4 25.01 15.99 -8.13
C SER A 4 25.42 16.89 -9.30
N ARG A 5 25.14 16.48 -10.52
CA ARG A 5 25.36 17.26 -11.75
C ARG A 5 24.09 17.95 -12.23
N TYR A 6 23.04 17.97 -11.44
CA TYR A 6 21.81 18.68 -11.79
C TYR A 6 22.07 20.20 -11.79
N ALA A 7 21.54 20.90 -12.78
CA ALA A 7 21.54 22.37 -12.79
C ALA A 7 20.78 22.84 -11.53
N GLY A 8 21.47 23.48 -10.60
CA GLY A 8 20.94 23.84 -9.29
C GLY A 8 21.56 23.06 -8.12
N ALA A 9 22.43 22.10 -8.36
CA ALA A 9 23.15 21.38 -7.31
C ALA A 9 23.94 22.34 -6.40
N ASP A 10 24.51 23.37 -6.95
CA ASP A 10 25.28 24.37 -6.21
C ASP A 10 24.38 25.20 -5.29
N ILE A 11 23.19 25.56 -5.73
CA ILE A 11 22.20 26.28 -4.93
C ILE A 11 21.78 25.47 -3.68
N TYR A 12 21.50 24.18 -3.84
CA TYR A 12 21.18 23.32 -2.70
C TYR A 12 22.33 23.21 -1.71
N ARG A 13 23.57 23.14 -2.20
CA ARG A 13 24.76 23.10 -1.34
C ARG A 13 24.89 24.41 -0.55
N GLU A 14 24.79 25.55 -1.21
CA GLU A 14 24.86 26.86 -0.55
C GLU A 14 23.78 27.03 0.52
N ILE A 15 22.55 26.57 0.25
CA ILE A 15 21.46 26.61 1.23
C ILE A 15 21.78 25.71 2.44
N LEU A 16 22.22 24.49 2.22
CA LEU A 16 22.54 23.54 3.29
C LEU A 16 23.74 24.03 4.12
N ASP A 17 24.76 24.60 3.48
CA ASP A 17 25.90 25.21 4.15
C ASP A 17 25.47 26.39 5.03
N SER A 18 24.65 27.29 4.51
CA SER A 18 24.11 28.42 5.27
C SER A 18 23.24 27.98 6.46
N LEU A 19 22.45 26.94 6.30
CA LEU A 19 21.65 26.38 7.39
C LEU A 19 22.54 25.75 8.48
N THR A 20 23.62 25.08 8.09
CA THR A 20 24.60 24.52 9.02
C THR A 20 25.33 25.61 9.81
N GLU A 21 25.66 26.74 9.18
CA GLU A 21 26.25 27.91 9.85
C GLU A 21 25.31 28.54 10.89
N CYS A 22 23.99 28.31 10.75
CA CYS A 22 22.98 28.71 11.70
C CYS A 22 22.64 27.62 12.76
N ASP A 23 23.48 26.60 12.92
CA ASP A 23 23.26 25.46 13.81
C ASP A 23 21.95 24.69 13.49
N ALA A 24 21.45 24.77 12.26
CA ALA A 24 20.26 24.06 11.84
C ALA A 24 20.60 22.67 11.30
N VAL A 25 19.89 21.65 11.78
CA VAL A 25 19.98 20.28 11.23
C VAL A 25 18.88 20.09 10.18
N VAL A 26 19.26 19.79 8.96
CA VAL A 26 18.34 19.54 7.86
C VAL A 26 18.17 18.04 7.69
N SER A 27 16.99 17.53 8.04
CA SER A 27 16.62 16.13 7.81
C SER A 27 15.96 15.96 6.45
N ILE A 28 16.47 15.06 5.64
CA ILE A 28 16.02 14.82 4.26
C ILE A 28 15.75 13.32 4.08
N SER A 29 14.62 12.98 3.46
CA SER A 29 14.34 11.59 3.10
C SER A 29 15.35 11.06 2.07
N ALA A 30 15.75 9.79 2.22
CA ALA A 30 16.66 9.15 1.26
C ALA A 30 16.06 8.98 -0.15
N GLY A 31 14.74 9.14 -0.29
CA GLY A 31 14.02 8.96 -1.54
C GLY A 31 13.69 7.48 -1.84
N ASN A 32 13.04 7.27 -2.99
CA ASN A 32 12.53 5.96 -3.42
C ASN A 32 13.31 5.41 -4.63
N SER A 33 14.54 5.87 -4.85
CA SER A 33 15.33 5.47 -6.03
C SER A 33 15.86 4.04 -5.97
N GLY A 34 15.62 3.32 -4.88
CA GLY A 34 15.98 1.93 -4.70
C GLY A 34 17.50 1.67 -4.67
N SER A 35 17.91 0.53 -5.20
CA SER A 35 19.30 0.12 -5.26
C SER A 35 19.88 0.36 -6.66
N TRP A 36 21.21 0.33 -6.75
CA TRP A 36 21.93 0.40 -8.03
C TRP A 36 21.62 -0.78 -8.97
N ALA A 37 21.06 -1.86 -8.43
CA ALA A 37 20.66 -3.03 -9.19
C ALA A 37 19.27 -2.92 -9.80
N GLU A 38 18.46 -1.93 -9.40
CA GLU A 38 17.12 -1.73 -9.96
C GLU A 38 17.19 -1.02 -11.31
N LYS A 39 16.36 -1.49 -12.24
CA LYS A 39 16.09 -0.77 -13.48
C LYS A 39 15.26 0.47 -13.14
N THR A 40 15.92 1.62 -13.11
CA THR A 40 15.26 2.92 -13.08
C THR A 40 15.15 3.49 -14.49
N ASP A 41 14.40 4.58 -14.68
CA ASP A 41 14.34 5.33 -15.94
C ASP A 41 15.73 5.80 -16.41
N SER A 42 16.71 5.83 -15.52
CA SER A 42 18.11 6.18 -15.78
C SER A 42 19.01 4.99 -16.15
N GLY A 43 18.44 3.79 -16.22
CA GLY A 43 19.17 2.56 -16.56
C GLY A 43 19.74 1.81 -15.34
N ALA A 44 20.04 0.53 -15.50
CA ALA A 44 20.71 -0.27 -14.50
C ALA A 44 22.19 0.14 -14.43
N LEU A 45 22.63 0.56 -13.26
CA LEU A 45 24.05 0.86 -12.99
C LEU A 45 24.69 -0.38 -12.35
N TYR A 46 25.65 -0.92 -12.96
CA TYR A 46 26.80 -1.77 -12.66
C TYR A 46 26.84 -2.68 -11.41
N ALA A 47 25.80 -2.82 -10.61
CA ALA A 47 25.94 -3.62 -9.40
C ALA A 47 25.06 -4.86 -9.42
N ASP A 48 25.68 -6.00 -9.34
CA ASP A 48 25.05 -7.28 -9.03
C ASP A 48 24.58 -7.38 -7.56
N GLY A 49 24.89 -6.36 -6.75
CA GLY A 49 24.58 -6.33 -5.32
C GLY A 49 23.31 -5.55 -5.01
N VAL A 50 22.23 -6.25 -4.68
CA VAL A 50 20.97 -5.68 -4.17
C VAL A 50 21.12 -4.87 -2.86
N SER A 51 22.26 -4.94 -2.20
CA SER A 51 22.52 -4.23 -0.93
C SER A 51 23.12 -2.82 -1.10
N MET A 52 23.45 -2.41 -2.30
CA MET A 52 23.95 -1.06 -2.54
C MET A 52 22.79 -0.09 -2.76
N ALA A 53 22.27 0.41 -1.67
CA ALA A 53 21.25 1.43 -1.68
C ALA A 53 21.82 2.80 -2.09
N THR A 54 21.00 3.60 -2.76
CA THR A 54 21.34 4.96 -3.19
C THR A 54 20.37 5.96 -2.56
N ALA A 55 20.91 7.08 -2.10
CA ALA A 55 20.10 8.19 -1.65
C ALA A 55 19.81 9.16 -2.80
N GLY A 56 18.62 9.74 -2.80
CA GLY A 56 18.23 10.78 -3.74
C GLY A 56 18.81 12.16 -3.39
N SER A 57 18.92 13.04 -4.38
CA SER A 57 19.23 14.45 -4.12
C SER A 57 17.98 15.14 -3.52
N PRO A 58 18.12 16.08 -2.54
CA PRO A 58 19.37 16.61 -1.98
C PRO A 58 19.95 15.80 -0.80
N GLY A 59 19.42 14.64 -0.45
CA GLY A 59 19.92 13.78 0.65
C GLY A 59 21.36 13.29 0.47
N THR A 60 21.94 13.42 -0.72
CA THR A 60 23.32 13.03 -1.02
C THR A 60 24.36 14.08 -0.62
N TYR A 61 23.96 15.25 -0.15
CA TYR A 61 24.86 16.29 0.29
C TYR A 61 25.40 16.03 1.71
N THR A 62 26.64 16.41 1.94
CA THR A 62 27.35 16.13 3.22
C THR A 62 26.76 16.83 4.42
N ASN A 63 26.07 17.95 4.23
CA ASN A 63 25.45 18.75 5.29
C ASN A 63 23.98 18.39 5.53
N ALA A 64 23.50 17.27 4.99
CA ALA A 64 22.18 16.76 5.21
C ALA A 64 22.18 15.52 6.11
N LEU A 65 21.25 15.44 7.03
CA LEU A 65 20.94 14.20 7.73
C LEU A 65 19.97 13.40 6.89
N THR A 66 20.48 12.42 6.16
CA THR A 66 19.65 11.61 5.27
C THR A 66 19.05 10.43 6.02
N VAL A 67 17.73 10.36 6.01
CA VAL A 67 16.97 9.33 6.72
C VAL A 67 16.31 8.39 5.72
N ALA A 68 16.64 7.12 5.82
CA ALA A 68 15.99 6.03 5.08
C ALA A 68 15.00 5.29 5.97
N SER A 69 13.96 4.76 5.38
CA SER A 69 13.08 3.79 6.04
C SER A 69 13.71 2.42 6.06
N VAL A 70 13.36 1.64 7.06
CA VAL A 70 13.68 0.21 7.13
C VAL A 70 12.37 -0.55 7.27
N ASP A 71 12.30 -1.73 6.67
CA ASP A 71 11.15 -2.60 6.84
C ASP A 71 11.09 -3.10 8.29
N ASN A 72 9.92 -2.94 8.89
CA ASN A 72 9.67 -3.49 10.21
C ASN A 72 9.60 -5.02 10.14
N SER A 73 10.17 -5.70 11.10
CA SER A 73 10.05 -7.15 11.28
C SER A 73 8.64 -7.60 11.70
N GLY A 74 7.78 -6.65 12.06
CA GLY A 74 6.39 -6.86 12.43
C GLY A 74 5.63 -5.54 12.52
N PHE A 75 4.32 -5.62 12.56
CA PHE A 75 3.44 -4.47 12.75
C PHE A 75 2.31 -4.81 13.72
N THR A 76 1.75 -3.81 14.37
CA THR A 76 0.53 -3.95 15.15
C THR A 76 -0.66 -3.59 14.25
N GLY A 77 -1.62 -4.49 14.14
CA GLY A 77 -2.77 -4.30 13.27
C GLY A 77 -3.92 -5.24 13.63
N HIS A 78 -5.02 -5.11 12.91
CA HIS A 78 -6.15 -6.01 13.02
C HIS A 78 -5.86 -7.33 12.31
N TYR A 79 -6.47 -8.40 12.80
CA TYR A 79 -6.38 -9.71 12.16
C TYR A 79 -7.72 -10.45 12.20
N LEU A 80 -7.90 -11.33 11.25
CA LEU A 80 -8.99 -12.29 11.17
C LEU A 80 -8.41 -13.69 11.36
N THR A 81 -9.19 -14.61 11.88
CA THR A 81 -8.80 -16.01 11.99
C THR A 81 -9.58 -16.86 10.99
N PHE A 82 -8.88 -17.74 10.30
CA PHE A 82 -9.42 -18.76 9.42
C PHE A 82 -8.93 -20.11 9.94
N GLY A 83 -9.77 -20.81 10.77
CA GLY A 83 -9.32 -21.95 11.53
C GLY A 83 -8.16 -21.55 12.45
N ASP A 84 -7.04 -22.24 12.33
CA ASP A 84 -5.84 -21.99 13.16
C ASP A 84 -4.92 -20.87 12.61
N ARG A 85 -5.30 -20.20 11.52
CA ARG A 85 -4.47 -19.19 10.89
C ARG A 85 -4.98 -17.79 11.18
N ALA A 86 -4.10 -16.93 11.66
CA ALA A 86 -4.33 -15.50 11.75
C ALA A 86 -3.84 -14.80 10.47
N VAL A 87 -4.67 -13.96 9.89
CA VAL A 87 -4.37 -13.17 8.69
C VAL A 87 -4.62 -11.71 9.01
N SER A 88 -3.60 -10.88 8.86
CA SER A 88 -3.75 -9.44 9.05
C SER A 88 -4.56 -8.81 7.92
N TYR A 89 -5.28 -7.75 8.25
CA TYR A 89 -6.02 -6.96 7.28
C TYR A 89 -5.87 -5.46 7.54
N SER A 90 -6.06 -4.67 6.50
CA SER A 90 -6.26 -3.23 6.59
C SER A 90 -7.72 -2.91 6.33
N ASP A 91 -8.29 -2.09 7.18
CA ASP A 91 -9.64 -1.59 7.00
C ASP A 91 -9.63 -0.35 6.10
N THR A 92 -10.60 -0.26 5.20
CA THR A 92 -10.73 0.87 4.28
C THR A 92 -11.82 1.84 4.73
N ALA A 93 -12.45 1.59 5.89
CA ALA A 93 -13.44 2.51 6.45
C ALA A 93 -12.86 3.90 6.68
N SER A 94 -13.52 4.91 6.17
CA SER A 94 -13.17 6.31 6.40
C SER A 94 -14.40 7.19 6.31
N GLN A 95 -14.30 8.41 6.83
CA GLN A 95 -15.37 9.40 6.68
C GLN A 95 -15.65 9.81 5.21
N SER A 96 -14.71 9.51 4.32
CA SER A 96 -14.86 9.78 2.89
C SER A 96 -15.70 8.73 2.16
N TYR A 97 -15.87 7.56 2.76
CA TYR A 97 -16.65 6.45 2.23
C TYR A 97 -17.75 6.11 3.24
N ALA A 98 -18.94 5.86 2.81
CA ALA A 98 -20.06 5.57 3.71
C ALA A 98 -20.03 4.14 4.31
N ASN A 99 -18.92 3.43 4.19
CA ASN A 99 -18.79 2.07 4.67
C ASN A 99 -18.43 2.01 6.16
N GLU A 100 -18.94 0.99 6.83
CA GLU A 100 -18.58 0.67 8.21
C GLU A 100 -17.26 -0.11 8.27
N PRO A 101 -16.46 0.06 9.34
CA PRO A 101 -15.24 -0.72 9.51
C PRO A 101 -15.55 -2.20 9.79
N MET A 102 -14.65 -3.09 9.42
CA MET A 102 -14.77 -4.52 9.71
C MET A 102 -14.89 -4.80 11.23
N THR A 103 -14.35 -3.93 12.06
CA THR A 103 -14.46 -4.00 13.53
C THR A 103 -15.86 -3.72 14.06
N SER A 104 -16.79 -3.23 13.24
CA SER A 104 -18.21 -3.08 13.62
C SER A 104 -18.94 -4.40 13.75
N ILE A 105 -18.40 -5.47 13.17
CA ILE A 105 -18.90 -6.82 13.33
C ILE A 105 -17.93 -7.65 14.19
N SER A 106 -18.47 -8.54 15.01
CA SER A 106 -17.67 -9.43 15.85
C SER A 106 -18.32 -10.81 15.96
N GLY A 107 -17.52 -11.85 16.06
CA GLY A 107 -17.97 -13.23 16.14
C GLY A 107 -17.48 -14.07 14.97
N GLU A 108 -18.13 -15.22 14.79
CA GLU A 108 -17.83 -16.16 13.71
C GLU A 108 -18.87 -16.02 12.61
N PHE A 109 -18.40 -15.85 11.39
CA PHE A 109 -19.27 -15.68 10.23
C PHE A 109 -18.91 -16.70 9.14
N PRO A 110 -19.92 -17.29 8.49
CA PRO A 110 -19.66 -18.08 7.30
C PRO A 110 -19.15 -17.18 6.19
N TYR A 111 -18.30 -17.72 5.34
CA TYR A 111 -17.77 -17.00 4.19
C TYR A 111 -17.88 -17.80 2.91
N VAL A 112 -17.83 -17.09 1.78
CA VAL A 112 -17.71 -17.66 0.44
C VAL A 112 -16.42 -17.16 -0.17
N PHE A 113 -15.53 -18.08 -0.49
CA PHE A 113 -14.31 -17.80 -1.24
C PHE A 113 -14.65 -17.89 -2.72
N LEU A 114 -14.48 -16.76 -3.42
CA LEU A 114 -14.69 -16.67 -4.85
C LEU A 114 -13.35 -16.86 -5.56
N ASP A 115 -13.29 -17.88 -6.42
CA ASP A 115 -12.15 -18.07 -7.34
C ASP A 115 -12.30 -17.10 -8.52
N GLY A 116 -12.09 -15.81 -8.24
CA GLY A 116 -12.28 -14.75 -9.24
C GLY A 116 -12.09 -13.35 -8.66
N TYR A 117 -12.42 -12.38 -9.49
CA TYR A 117 -12.19 -10.97 -9.18
C TYR A 117 -13.36 -10.26 -8.50
N GLY A 118 -14.47 -10.95 -8.27
CA GLY A 118 -15.65 -10.35 -7.63
C GLY A 118 -16.39 -9.38 -8.54
N THR A 119 -16.57 -9.73 -9.80
CA THR A 119 -17.44 -8.98 -10.69
C THR A 119 -18.91 -9.24 -10.35
N ALA A 120 -19.81 -8.36 -10.78
CA ALA A 120 -21.26 -8.57 -10.62
C ALA A 120 -21.73 -9.91 -11.19
N LYS A 121 -21.12 -10.36 -12.28
CA LYS A 121 -21.40 -11.68 -12.89
C LYS A 121 -20.94 -12.82 -11.99
N ASP A 122 -19.75 -12.68 -11.38
CA ASP A 122 -19.20 -13.71 -10.49
C ASP A 122 -20.09 -13.89 -9.26
N PHE A 123 -20.52 -12.78 -8.64
CA PHE A 123 -21.43 -12.84 -7.50
C PHE A 123 -22.84 -13.31 -7.87
N ALA A 124 -23.36 -12.88 -9.00
CA ALA A 124 -24.68 -13.35 -9.50
C ALA A 124 -24.70 -14.88 -9.72
N ALA A 125 -23.59 -15.46 -10.11
CA ALA A 125 -23.50 -16.92 -10.30
C ALA A 125 -23.60 -17.73 -9.00
N LEU A 126 -23.38 -17.09 -7.83
CA LEU A 126 -23.52 -17.71 -6.51
C LEU A 126 -25.00 -17.81 -6.05
N GLY A 127 -25.91 -17.07 -6.68
CA GLY A 127 -27.30 -17.01 -6.24
C GLY A 127 -27.40 -16.62 -4.77
N ASP A 128 -28.21 -17.34 -4.00
CA ASP A 128 -28.41 -17.09 -2.57
C ASP A 128 -27.26 -17.56 -1.67
N ALA A 129 -26.20 -18.16 -2.24
CA ALA A 129 -25.13 -18.75 -1.44
C ALA A 129 -24.34 -17.71 -0.62
N LEU A 130 -24.41 -16.43 -0.99
CA LEU A 130 -23.70 -15.33 -0.33
C LEU A 130 -24.54 -14.60 0.73
N GLN A 131 -25.83 -14.89 0.82
CA GLN A 131 -26.74 -14.23 1.77
C GLN A 131 -26.26 -14.36 3.21
N GLY A 132 -26.03 -13.22 3.89
CA GLY A 132 -25.59 -13.15 5.28
C GLY A 132 -24.15 -13.65 5.53
N LYS A 133 -23.33 -13.78 4.50
CA LYS A 133 -21.96 -14.29 4.59
C LYS A 133 -20.94 -13.22 4.21
N ILE A 134 -19.69 -13.49 4.52
CA ILE A 134 -18.55 -12.69 4.09
C ILE A 134 -18.10 -13.14 2.69
N ALA A 135 -17.98 -12.20 1.76
CA ALA A 135 -17.41 -12.45 0.44
C ALA A 135 -15.89 -12.30 0.49
N ILE A 136 -15.15 -13.25 -0.08
CA ILE A 136 -13.69 -13.17 -0.23
C ILE A 136 -13.35 -13.29 -1.71
N CYS A 137 -12.69 -12.29 -2.29
CA CYS A 137 -12.31 -12.29 -3.70
C CYS A 137 -10.92 -11.70 -3.94
N SER A 138 -10.37 -11.96 -5.12
CA SER A 138 -9.05 -11.47 -5.52
C SER A 138 -9.08 -10.00 -5.93
N ARG A 139 -7.96 -9.31 -5.70
CA ARG A 139 -7.64 -8.05 -6.36
C ARG A 139 -7.58 -8.25 -7.89
N GLY A 140 -7.88 -7.19 -8.65
CA GLY A 140 -7.72 -7.14 -10.11
C GLY A 140 -9.04 -6.97 -10.86
N SER A 141 -8.95 -6.75 -12.16
CA SER A 141 -10.01 -6.60 -13.18
C SER A 141 -10.90 -5.38 -13.06
N ILE A 142 -11.46 -5.08 -11.91
CA ILE A 142 -12.41 -3.97 -11.70
C ILE A 142 -12.05 -3.19 -10.44
N ALA A 143 -12.65 -1.99 -10.28
CA ALA A 143 -12.44 -1.14 -9.13
C ALA A 143 -12.90 -1.81 -7.82
N PHE A 144 -12.27 -1.44 -6.70
CA PHE A 144 -12.62 -2.00 -5.39
C PHE A 144 -14.05 -1.68 -4.98
N ALA A 145 -14.51 -0.45 -5.26
CA ALA A 145 -15.89 -0.04 -5.02
C ALA A 145 -16.91 -0.88 -5.81
N GLU A 146 -16.59 -1.26 -7.05
CA GLU A 146 -17.46 -2.13 -7.86
C GLU A 146 -17.60 -3.51 -7.26
N LYS A 147 -16.47 -4.08 -6.75
CA LYS A 147 -16.48 -5.38 -6.05
C LYS A 147 -17.34 -5.33 -4.79
N ALA A 148 -17.14 -4.29 -3.98
CA ALA A 148 -17.89 -4.10 -2.73
C ALA A 148 -19.39 -3.90 -3.00
N ASN A 149 -19.76 -3.06 -3.96
CA ASN A 149 -21.16 -2.88 -4.37
C ASN A 149 -21.79 -4.19 -4.83
N ALA A 150 -21.12 -4.93 -5.71
CA ALA A 150 -21.63 -6.19 -6.25
C ALA A 150 -21.78 -7.27 -5.16
N ALA A 151 -20.87 -7.31 -4.17
CA ALA A 151 -20.98 -8.22 -3.06
C ALA A 151 -22.18 -7.91 -2.16
N VAL A 152 -22.40 -6.62 -1.84
CA VAL A 152 -23.59 -6.18 -1.07
C VAL A 152 -24.90 -6.49 -1.82
N GLU A 153 -24.95 -6.20 -3.13
CA GLU A 153 -26.11 -6.51 -3.99
C GLU A 153 -26.42 -8.02 -4.02
N ALA A 154 -25.40 -8.86 -3.87
CA ALA A 154 -25.55 -10.31 -3.75
C ALA A 154 -25.82 -10.80 -2.31
N GLY A 155 -25.98 -9.88 -1.34
CA GLY A 155 -26.35 -10.19 0.04
C GLY A 155 -25.18 -10.46 1.00
N ALA A 156 -23.96 -10.11 0.64
CA ALA A 156 -22.82 -10.17 1.55
C ALA A 156 -22.96 -9.15 2.68
N ILE A 157 -22.55 -9.53 3.90
CA ILE A 157 -22.46 -8.64 5.05
C ILE A 157 -21.13 -7.89 5.14
N ALA A 158 -20.09 -8.42 4.51
CA ALA A 158 -18.79 -7.81 4.40
C ALA A 158 -18.05 -8.36 3.18
N THR A 159 -17.03 -7.62 2.71
CA THR A 159 -16.19 -8.03 1.59
C THR A 159 -14.72 -7.94 1.96
N ILE A 160 -14.00 -9.03 1.79
CA ILE A 160 -12.55 -9.11 1.96
C ILE A 160 -11.91 -9.25 0.58
N ILE A 161 -10.99 -8.36 0.25
CA ILE A 161 -10.25 -8.41 -1.00
C ILE A 161 -8.79 -8.73 -0.70
N TYR A 162 -8.34 -9.90 -1.12
CA TYR A 162 -6.96 -10.29 -0.91
C TYR A 162 -6.04 -9.81 -2.04
N ASN A 163 -4.83 -9.44 -1.64
CA ASN A 163 -3.80 -9.05 -2.59
C ASN A 163 -3.19 -10.28 -3.27
N ASN A 164 -3.03 -10.22 -4.58
CA ASN A 164 -2.44 -11.27 -5.39
C ASN A 164 -1.07 -10.89 -5.96
N THR A 165 -0.49 -9.79 -5.47
CA THR A 165 0.87 -9.33 -5.80
C THR A 165 1.61 -8.91 -4.53
N THR A 166 2.91 -8.69 -4.62
CA THR A 166 3.71 -8.14 -3.53
C THR A 166 3.34 -6.67 -3.26
N GLY A 167 3.51 -6.23 -2.01
CA GLY A 167 3.27 -4.86 -1.58
C GLY A 167 1.92 -4.67 -0.88
N ILE A 168 1.69 -3.44 -0.41
CA ILE A 168 0.47 -3.03 0.30
C ILE A 168 -0.56 -2.55 -0.71
N ILE A 169 -1.82 -2.87 -0.46
CA ILE A 169 -2.95 -2.31 -1.20
C ILE A 169 -3.52 -1.13 -0.41
N ASN A 170 -3.64 0.01 -1.07
CA ASN A 170 -4.51 1.09 -0.64
C ASN A 170 -5.77 1.03 -1.50
N MET A 171 -6.88 0.60 -0.92
CA MET A 171 -8.13 0.49 -1.65
C MET A 171 -8.80 1.87 -1.75
N ASP A 172 -9.18 2.26 -2.97
CA ASP A 172 -10.04 3.39 -3.23
C ASP A 172 -11.49 2.90 -3.37
N LEU A 173 -12.36 3.38 -2.50
CA LEU A 173 -13.80 3.08 -2.51
C LEU A 173 -14.64 4.22 -3.10
N THR A 174 -14.06 5.11 -3.88
CA THR A 174 -14.83 6.12 -4.63
C THR A 174 -15.89 5.42 -5.50
N GLY A 175 -17.17 5.77 -5.27
CA GLY A 175 -18.30 5.12 -5.95
C GLY A 175 -18.92 3.95 -5.18
N TYR A 176 -18.47 3.67 -3.95
CA TYR A 176 -19.20 2.79 -3.03
C TYR A 176 -20.52 3.46 -2.62
N ARG A 177 -21.60 2.65 -2.51
CA ARG A 177 -22.97 3.17 -2.42
C ARG A 177 -23.76 2.74 -1.18
N TYR A 178 -23.23 1.80 -0.36
CA TYR A 178 -23.97 1.17 0.73
C TYR A 178 -23.33 1.37 2.10
#